data_04777d65e39afc8e596a468898c27199
#
_entry.id   04777d65e39afc8e596a468898c27199
#
_cell.length_a   1.000
_cell.length_b   1.000
_cell.length_c   1.000
_cell.angle_alpha   90.00
_cell.angle_beta   90.00
_cell.angle_gamma   90.00
#
_symmetry.space_group_name_H-M   'P 1'
#
loop_
_entity.id
_entity.type
_entity.pdbx_description
1 polymer ?
#
loop_
_entity_poly.entity_id
_entity_poly.type
_entity_poly.pdbx_seq_one_letter_code
_entity_poly.pdbx_strand_id
1 'polypeptide(L)'
;MTTPPNGPTTNAKSPAQMAPTQRNLLLFAGMAALLIMVGVLQSWNVAFSILNMCLISAIMALGVNIQWGYAGLFNVGVMGFAALGGLAGVVVSMPPVDAAWAAGGLGIIMGLATGIATLIAGMMVWRRGQSWGRWRYAATAVIVISGYILMRSLADPSVAAIEAVDPARTGYLGGLGLPIILSWLVGGVFAAAAAWVVGKVSLGLRADYLAIATLGISEIIIYVLKFEDWLSRGVKNVNGLPRPVPYEVDLQANSWFIALADTLNLPLVDASSLVVKICYALLFTVVLLAVLWLSETALRSPWGRMMRAIRDNETAANAMGKNVTKQHLLVFVLGSAVIGVAGAMMVKLDGQFTPTSYQPLRFTFLIWVMVIAGGSGNNWGAVLGGFLIWFFWIEAEPIGLWLMDVVTSGLPPTHWLRLHLLESAAHTRLMTMGVILLLVLRFSPRGLIPESRR
;
A
#
# COMPACT_ATOMS: atom_id res chain seq x y z
N MET A 1 16.56 54.23 -36.29
CA MET A 1 17.26 53.17 -37.04
C MET A 1 18.65 53.04 -36.45
N THR A 2 18.86 52.07 -35.58
CA THR A 2 20.20 51.55 -35.21
C THR A 2 20.01 50.13 -34.68
N THR A 3 20.48 49.18 -35.49
CA THR A 3 20.53 47.76 -35.17
C THR A 3 21.58 47.49 -34.08
N PRO A 4 21.33 46.64 -33.04
CA PRO A 4 22.38 46.21 -32.11
C PRO A 4 23.23 45.11 -32.77
N PRO A 5 24.52 45.01 -32.42
CA PRO A 5 25.46 44.07 -33.03
C PRO A 5 25.23 42.65 -32.51
N ASN A 6 25.24 41.70 -33.45
CA ASN A 6 25.32 40.25 -33.16
C ASN A 6 26.65 39.90 -32.47
N GLY A 7 26.60 39.62 -31.19
CA GLY A 7 27.67 38.97 -30.46
C GLY A 7 27.73 37.45 -30.78
N PRO A 8 28.90 36.83 -30.81
CA PRO A 8 29.05 35.41 -31.11
C PRO A 8 28.47 34.58 -29.97
N THR A 9 27.40 33.82 -30.26
CA THR A 9 26.89 32.79 -29.37
C THR A 9 27.92 31.67 -29.26
N THR A 10 28.68 31.69 -28.20
CA THR A 10 29.51 30.54 -27.81
C THR A 10 28.60 29.37 -27.52
N ASN A 11 28.54 28.41 -28.46
CA ASN A 11 27.99 27.08 -28.25
C ASN A 11 28.84 26.36 -27.17
N ALA A 12 28.57 26.62 -25.91
CA ALA A 12 29.01 25.75 -24.84
C ALA A 12 28.33 24.41 -25.06
N LYS A 13 29.05 23.41 -25.54
CA LYS A 13 28.65 22.01 -25.61
C LYS A 13 28.19 21.61 -24.21
N SER A 14 26.90 21.51 -23.99
CA SER A 14 26.34 20.92 -22.78
C SER A 14 26.92 19.50 -22.64
N PRO A 15 27.37 19.07 -21.45
CA PRO A 15 27.90 17.73 -21.25
C PRO A 15 26.87 16.73 -21.80
N ALA A 16 27.38 15.72 -22.52
CA ALA A 16 26.57 14.72 -23.23
C ALA A 16 25.49 14.14 -22.30
N GLN A 17 24.27 14.61 -22.46
CA GLN A 17 23.14 14.09 -21.71
C GLN A 17 22.91 12.65 -22.17
N MET A 18 23.12 11.66 -21.29
CA MET A 18 22.80 10.26 -21.55
C MET A 18 21.38 10.12 -22.11
N ALA A 19 21.19 9.24 -23.09
CA ALA A 19 19.86 8.93 -23.59
C ALA A 19 18.93 8.47 -22.43
N PRO A 20 17.67 8.91 -22.39
CA PRO A 20 16.75 8.58 -21.29
C PRO A 20 16.69 7.08 -20.98
N THR A 21 16.74 6.24 -22.00
CA THR A 21 16.74 4.76 -21.87
C THR A 21 18.01 4.25 -21.18
N GLN A 22 19.18 4.80 -21.51
CA GLN A 22 20.46 4.39 -20.89
C GLN A 22 20.49 4.79 -19.41
N ARG A 23 20.03 5.99 -19.08
CA ARG A 23 19.94 6.44 -17.69
C ARG A 23 19.01 5.54 -16.86
N ASN A 24 17.85 5.20 -17.39
CA ASN A 24 16.91 4.33 -16.68
C ASN A 24 17.52 2.94 -16.46
N LEU A 25 18.19 2.37 -17.46
CA LEU A 25 18.87 1.09 -17.33
C LEU A 25 19.96 1.13 -16.25
N LEU A 26 20.75 2.20 -16.20
CA LEU A 26 21.80 2.36 -15.18
C LEU A 26 21.23 2.47 -13.77
N LEU A 27 20.10 3.17 -13.60
CA LEU A 27 19.43 3.29 -12.29
C LEU A 27 18.90 1.94 -11.78
N PHE A 28 18.26 1.16 -12.66
CA PHE A 28 17.80 -0.20 -12.29
C PHE A 28 18.98 -1.16 -12.10
N ALA A 29 20.03 -1.07 -12.90
CA ALA A 29 21.25 -1.85 -12.70
C ALA A 29 21.93 -1.51 -11.37
N GLY A 30 21.98 -0.22 -11.01
CA GLY A 30 22.47 0.23 -9.71
C GLY A 30 21.65 -0.35 -8.55
N MET A 31 20.32 -0.36 -8.68
CA MET A 31 19.43 -0.96 -7.67
C MET A 31 19.66 -2.48 -7.55
N ALA A 32 19.82 -3.18 -8.67
CA ALA A 32 20.16 -4.60 -8.67
C ALA A 32 21.52 -4.86 -8.02
N ALA A 33 22.52 -4.02 -8.30
CA ALA A 33 23.84 -4.12 -7.69
C ALA A 33 23.80 -3.93 -6.15
N LEU A 34 22.95 -3.01 -5.65
CA LEU A 34 22.73 -2.81 -4.21
C LEU A 34 22.13 -4.06 -3.56
N LEU A 35 21.13 -4.68 -4.18
CA LEU A 35 20.52 -5.92 -3.67
C LEU A 35 21.52 -7.09 -3.68
N ILE A 36 22.32 -7.22 -4.75
CA ILE A 36 23.38 -8.23 -4.83
C ILE A 36 24.44 -7.99 -3.75
N MET A 37 24.80 -6.74 -3.51
CA MET A 37 25.75 -6.37 -2.45
C MET A 37 25.26 -6.82 -1.07
N VAL A 38 23.99 -6.61 -0.73
CA VAL A 38 23.39 -7.12 0.51
C VAL A 38 23.43 -8.66 0.54
N GLY A 39 23.12 -9.32 -0.58
CA GLY A 39 23.18 -10.79 -0.68
C GLY A 39 24.56 -11.34 -0.39
N VAL A 40 25.64 -10.67 -0.84
CA VAL A 40 27.02 -11.10 -0.64
C VAL A 40 27.57 -10.69 0.73
N LEU A 41 27.26 -9.47 1.21
CA LEU A 41 27.83 -8.95 2.46
C LEU A 41 27.09 -9.41 3.72
N GLN A 42 25.78 -9.60 3.63
CA GLN A 42 24.95 -10.02 4.75
C GLN A 42 24.42 -11.45 4.55
N SER A 43 23.38 -11.63 3.76
CA SER A 43 22.86 -12.94 3.35
C SER A 43 21.87 -12.82 2.20
N TRP A 44 21.77 -13.88 1.38
CA TRP A 44 20.76 -13.97 0.32
C TRP A 44 19.33 -13.97 0.88
N ASN A 45 19.14 -14.54 2.08
CA ASN A 45 17.86 -14.52 2.77
C ASN A 45 17.39 -13.09 3.08
N VAL A 46 18.28 -12.21 3.49
CA VAL A 46 17.99 -10.79 3.74
C VAL A 46 17.72 -10.07 2.41
N ALA A 47 18.55 -10.27 1.40
CA ALA A 47 18.38 -9.63 0.10
C ALA A 47 17.02 -9.95 -0.54
N PHE A 48 16.58 -11.21 -0.52
CA PHE A 48 15.26 -11.59 -1.04
C PHE A 48 14.09 -11.12 -0.16
N SER A 49 14.28 -10.98 1.15
CA SER A 49 13.27 -10.34 2.02
C SER A 49 13.08 -8.87 1.64
N ILE A 50 14.17 -8.14 1.43
CA ILE A 50 14.13 -6.75 0.97
C ILE A 50 13.49 -6.67 -0.41
N LEU A 51 13.89 -7.53 -1.35
CA LEU A 51 13.34 -7.58 -2.70
C LEU A 51 11.82 -7.78 -2.70
N ASN A 52 11.31 -8.72 -1.91
CA ASN A 52 9.87 -8.98 -1.82
C ASN A 52 9.08 -7.75 -1.36
N MET A 53 9.58 -7.06 -0.35
CA MET A 53 8.95 -5.83 0.13
C MET A 53 9.13 -4.66 -0.86
N CYS A 54 10.25 -4.58 -1.58
CA CYS A 54 10.43 -3.61 -2.69
C CYS A 54 9.38 -3.81 -3.79
N LEU A 55 9.09 -5.06 -4.16
CA LEU A 55 8.07 -5.39 -5.16
C LEU A 55 6.67 -4.94 -4.72
N ILE A 56 6.28 -5.23 -3.47
CA ILE A 56 5.00 -4.77 -2.90
C ILE A 56 4.94 -3.25 -2.85
N SER A 57 6.00 -2.61 -2.37
CA SER A 57 6.10 -1.15 -2.27
C SER A 57 6.02 -0.47 -3.64
N ALA A 58 6.61 -1.08 -4.67
CA ALA A 58 6.52 -0.59 -6.05
C ALA A 58 5.06 -0.64 -6.56
N ILE A 59 4.29 -1.69 -6.22
CA ILE A 59 2.87 -1.76 -6.56
C ILE A 59 2.08 -0.67 -5.83
N MET A 60 2.34 -0.43 -4.53
CA MET A 60 1.72 0.67 -3.79
C MET A 60 2.06 2.03 -4.39
N ALA A 61 3.33 2.24 -4.74
CA ALA A 61 3.79 3.47 -5.39
C ALA A 61 3.13 3.68 -6.76
N LEU A 62 2.91 2.61 -7.55
CA LEU A 62 2.14 2.69 -8.81
C LEU A 62 0.70 3.10 -8.54
N GLY A 63 0.05 2.58 -7.51
CA GLY A 63 -1.31 2.98 -7.12
C GLY A 63 -1.42 4.47 -6.80
N VAL A 64 -0.48 5.00 -6.02
CA VAL A 64 -0.40 6.44 -5.71
C VAL A 64 -0.02 7.25 -6.96
N ASN A 65 0.89 6.76 -7.80
CA ASN A 65 1.27 7.43 -9.04
C ASN A 65 0.10 7.55 -10.03
N ILE A 66 -0.80 6.55 -10.06
CA ILE A 66 -2.05 6.63 -10.85
C ILE A 66 -2.91 7.79 -10.35
N GLN A 67 -3.05 7.99 -9.04
CA GLN A 67 -3.87 9.05 -8.45
C GLN A 67 -3.21 10.42 -8.56
N TRP A 68 -1.98 10.54 -8.13
CA TRP A 68 -1.25 11.81 -8.08
C TRP A 68 -0.58 12.15 -9.40
N GLY A 69 0.24 11.23 -9.91
CA GLY A 69 1.09 11.48 -11.08
C GLY A 69 0.28 11.82 -12.33
N TYR A 70 -0.91 11.21 -12.49
CA TYR A 70 -1.73 11.39 -13.71
C TYR A 70 -2.99 12.20 -13.51
N ALA A 71 -3.55 12.27 -12.30
CA ALA A 71 -4.78 13.01 -12.03
C ALA A 71 -4.60 14.19 -11.07
N GLY A 72 -3.45 14.32 -10.43
CA GLY A 72 -3.20 15.37 -9.45
C GLY A 72 -3.95 15.21 -8.12
N LEU A 73 -4.52 14.02 -7.85
CA LEU A 73 -5.31 13.75 -6.65
C LEU A 73 -4.40 13.46 -5.44
N PHE A 74 -4.47 14.31 -4.44
CA PHE A 74 -3.65 14.20 -3.23
C PHE A 74 -4.33 13.30 -2.18
N ASN A 75 -4.13 11.98 -2.30
CA ASN A 75 -4.67 10.98 -1.39
C ASN A 75 -3.67 10.62 -0.29
N VAL A 76 -3.99 10.92 0.96
CA VAL A 76 -3.18 10.58 2.15
C VAL A 76 -3.75 9.34 2.88
N GLY A 77 -4.84 8.76 2.39
CA GLY A 77 -5.49 7.59 2.98
C GLY A 77 -4.96 6.23 2.51
N VAL A 78 -3.74 6.15 1.98
CA VAL A 78 -3.18 4.96 1.32
C VAL A 78 -3.22 3.73 2.21
N MET A 79 -2.85 3.85 3.49
CA MET A 79 -2.78 2.73 4.43
C MET A 79 -4.14 2.14 4.77
N GLY A 80 -5.23 2.93 4.79
CA GLY A 80 -6.58 2.40 4.98
C GLY A 80 -7.00 1.47 3.84
N PHE A 81 -6.67 1.82 2.59
CA PHE A 81 -6.94 0.95 1.44
C PHE A 81 -6.06 -0.30 1.44
N ALA A 82 -4.79 -0.18 1.86
CA ALA A 82 -3.90 -1.33 2.05
C ALA A 82 -4.42 -2.26 3.15
N ALA A 83 -4.91 -1.72 4.27
CA ALA A 83 -5.48 -2.51 5.37
C ALA A 83 -6.75 -3.29 4.94
N LEU A 84 -7.61 -2.69 4.11
CA LEU A 84 -8.76 -3.39 3.51
C LEU A 84 -8.31 -4.52 2.58
N GLY A 85 -7.23 -4.33 1.85
CA GLY A 85 -6.57 -5.39 1.09
C GLY A 85 -6.10 -6.54 2.00
N GLY A 86 -5.44 -6.20 3.11
CA GLY A 86 -5.00 -7.15 4.12
C GLY A 86 -6.16 -7.93 4.75
N LEU A 87 -7.27 -7.26 5.07
CA LEU A 87 -8.51 -7.88 5.54
C LEU A 87 -9.03 -8.94 4.55
N ALA A 88 -9.02 -8.63 3.26
CA ALA A 88 -9.43 -9.61 2.25
C ALA A 88 -8.55 -10.87 2.27
N GLY A 89 -7.26 -10.72 2.61
CA GLY A 89 -6.37 -11.85 2.86
C GLY A 89 -6.86 -12.78 3.96
N VAL A 90 -7.50 -12.25 5.00
CA VAL A 90 -8.13 -13.04 6.08
C VAL A 90 -9.46 -13.62 5.61
N VAL A 91 -10.40 -12.75 5.23
CA VAL A 91 -11.79 -13.13 4.92
C VAL A 91 -11.90 -14.14 3.78
N VAL A 92 -11.01 -14.07 2.78
CA VAL A 92 -11.08 -14.96 1.62
C VAL A 92 -10.37 -16.28 1.86
N SER A 93 -9.16 -16.27 2.44
CA SER A 93 -8.29 -17.43 2.41
C SER A 93 -8.15 -18.21 3.72
N MET A 94 -8.54 -17.62 4.87
CA MET A 94 -8.59 -18.40 6.11
C MET A 94 -9.73 -19.42 6.04
N PRO A 95 -9.58 -20.60 6.65
CA PRO A 95 -10.71 -21.51 6.81
C PRO A 95 -11.79 -20.90 7.71
N PRO A 96 -13.06 -21.22 7.50
CA PRO A 96 -14.15 -20.81 8.39
C PRO A 96 -13.95 -21.45 9.78
N VAL A 97 -14.35 -20.71 10.82
CA VAL A 97 -14.38 -21.24 12.20
C VAL A 97 -15.78 -21.69 12.52
N ASP A 98 -16.09 -22.98 12.30
CA ASP A 98 -17.43 -23.55 12.41
C ASP A 98 -18.07 -23.28 13.78
N ALA A 99 -17.30 -23.38 14.87
CA ALA A 99 -17.78 -23.08 16.22
C ALA A 99 -18.22 -21.61 16.38
N ALA A 100 -17.50 -20.66 15.79
CA ALA A 100 -17.85 -19.24 15.83
C ALA A 100 -19.09 -18.95 14.96
N TRP A 101 -19.20 -19.59 13.81
CA TRP A 101 -20.37 -19.49 12.95
C TRP A 101 -21.61 -20.05 13.63
N ALA A 102 -21.51 -21.19 14.32
CA ALA A 102 -22.61 -21.78 15.08
C ALA A 102 -23.01 -20.90 16.28
N ALA A 103 -22.05 -20.23 16.92
CA ALA A 103 -22.33 -19.41 18.11
C ALA A 103 -23.04 -18.07 17.77
N GLY A 104 -22.69 -17.42 16.63
CA GLY A 104 -23.20 -16.07 16.37
C GLY A 104 -23.29 -15.68 14.90
N GLY A 105 -22.90 -16.53 13.96
CA GLY A 105 -22.81 -16.17 12.53
C GLY A 105 -24.15 -15.65 11.95
N LEU A 106 -25.27 -16.28 12.28
CA LEU A 106 -26.57 -15.85 11.81
C LEU A 106 -26.96 -14.44 12.30
N GLY A 107 -26.67 -14.12 13.57
CA GLY A 107 -26.98 -12.81 14.13
C GLY A 107 -26.11 -11.68 13.51
N ILE A 108 -24.85 -11.96 13.14
CA ILE A 108 -24.02 -11.01 12.39
C ILE A 108 -24.64 -10.76 11.00
N ILE A 109 -25.07 -11.81 10.28
CA ILE A 109 -25.70 -11.65 8.96
C ILE A 109 -26.99 -10.83 9.09
N MET A 110 -27.81 -11.09 10.09
CA MET A 110 -29.03 -10.33 10.34
C MET A 110 -28.74 -8.88 10.73
N GLY A 111 -27.74 -8.64 11.55
CA GLY A 111 -27.28 -7.31 11.91
C GLY A 111 -26.79 -6.52 10.69
N LEU A 112 -25.93 -7.11 9.86
CA LEU A 112 -25.45 -6.47 8.62
C LEU A 112 -26.58 -6.20 7.63
N ALA A 113 -27.50 -7.16 7.44
CA ALA A 113 -28.69 -6.99 6.60
C ALA A 113 -29.58 -5.84 7.09
N THR A 114 -29.78 -5.74 8.40
CA THR A 114 -30.53 -4.64 9.03
C THR A 114 -29.81 -3.29 8.83
N GLY A 115 -28.50 -3.25 8.98
CA GLY A 115 -27.71 -2.05 8.71
C GLY A 115 -27.82 -1.58 7.26
N ILE A 116 -27.68 -2.50 6.30
CA ILE A 116 -27.86 -2.20 4.87
C ILE A 116 -29.27 -1.73 4.58
N ALA A 117 -30.29 -2.42 5.11
CA ALA A 117 -31.70 -2.02 4.95
C ALA A 117 -31.95 -0.62 5.51
N THR A 118 -31.38 -0.29 6.66
CA THR A 118 -31.47 1.04 7.28
C THR A 118 -30.86 2.12 6.39
N LEU A 119 -29.68 1.87 5.82
CA LEU A 119 -29.05 2.82 4.90
C LEU A 119 -29.91 3.02 3.64
N ILE A 120 -30.45 1.95 3.08
CA ILE A 120 -31.32 2.02 1.89
C ILE A 120 -32.59 2.78 2.22
N ALA A 121 -33.26 2.49 3.36
CA ALA A 121 -34.45 3.17 3.81
C ALA A 121 -34.19 4.67 4.06
N GLY A 122 -33.09 5.01 4.72
CA GLY A 122 -32.66 6.39 4.94
C GLY A 122 -32.44 7.14 3.62
N MET A 123 -31.74 6.52 2.65
CA MET A 123 -31.56 7.09 1.32
C MET A 123 -32.86 7.25 0.54
N MET A 124 -33.78 6.29 0.64
CA MET A 124 -35.08 6.40 -0.02
C MET A 124 -35.90 7.56 0.54
N VAL A 125 -35.97 7.70 1.88
CA VAL A 125 -36.68 8.80 2.54
C VAL A 125 -36.03 10.13 2.21
N TRP A 126 -34.70 10.20 2.20
CA TRP A 126 -33.98 11.40 1.81
C TRP A 126 -34.29 11.84 0.37
N ARG A 127 -34.38 10.91 -0.57
CA ARG A 127 -34.67 11.18 -1.97
C ARG A 127 -36.13 11.50 -2.25
N ARG A 128 -37.06 10.74 -1.64
CA ARG A 128 -38.51 10.92 -1.85
C ARG A 128 -39.09 12.03 -1.01
N GLY A 129 -38.50 12.32 0.15
CA GLY A 129 -38.99 13.34 1.11
C GLY A 129 -38.62 14.78 0.74
N GLN A 130 -38.26 15.09 -0.51
CA GLN A 130 -37.89 16.47 -0.92
C GLN A 130 -39.04 17.45 -0.69
N SER A 131 -40.29 17.00 -0.79
CA SER A 131 -41.50 17.79 -0.54
C SER A 131 -41.79 18.01 0.96
N TRP A 132 -41.16 17.28 1.88
CA TRP A 132 -41.44 17.31 3.32
C TRP A 132 -40.73 18.43 4.08
N GLY A 133 -39.97 19.29 3.42
CA GLY A 133 -39.20 20.37 4.05
C GLY A 133 -38.30 19.89 5.19
N ARG A 134 -38.45 20.50 6.40
CA ARG A 134 -37.65 20.12 7.57
C ARG A 134 -37.93 18.71 8.10
N TRP A 135 -39.12 18.17 7.86
CA TRP A 135 -39.50 16.84 8.34
C TRP A 135 -38.69 15.71 7.73
N ARG A 136 -38.13 15.90 6.52
CA ARG A 136 -37.23 14.90 5.90
C ARG A 136 -35.99 14.63 6.76
N TYR A 137 -35.39 15.65 7.37
CA TYR A 137 -34.22 15.48 8.25
C TYR A 137 -34.57 14.69 9.48
N ALA A 138 -35.70 15.02 10.13
CA ALA A 138 -36.20 14.32 11.30
C ALA A 138 -36.56 12.85 10.97
N ALA A 139 -37.29 12.59 9.89
CA ALA A 139 -37.61 11.25 9.43
C ALA A 139 -36.38 10.40 9.11
N THR A 140 -35.43 10.96 8.38
CA THR A 140 -34.15 10.26 8.07
C THR A 140 -33.35 9.99 9.35
N ALA A 141 -33.27 10.95 10.27
CA ALA A 141 -32.59 10.76 11.56
C ALA A 141 -33.25 9.66 12.39
N VAL A 142 -34.56 9.62 12.48
CA VAL A 142 -35.31 8.58 13.20
C VAL A 142 -35.04 7.20 12.60
N ILE A 143 -35.07 7.06 11.26
CA ILE A 143 -34.81 5.78 10.59
C ILE A 143 -33.36 5.33 10.84
N VAL A 144 -32.38 6.23 10.72
CA VAL A 144 -30.99 5.88 10.94
C VAL A 144 -30.72 5.50 12.39
N ILE A 145 -31.26 6.26 13.35
CA ILE A 145 -31.06 5.98 14.78
C ILE A 145 -31.78 4.67 15.18
N SER A 146 -33.07 4.49 14.81
CA SER A 146 -33.79 3.28 15.15
C SER A 146 -33.24 2.04 14.48
N GLY A 147 -32.81 2.17 13.21
CA GLY A 147 -32.17 1.08 12.49
C GLY A 147 -30.78 0.74 13.05
N TYR A 148 -30.00 1.73 13.50
CA TYR A 148 -28.73 1.50 14.20
C TYR A 148 -28.96 0.75 15.53
N ILE A 149 -29.93 1.16 16.34
CA ILE A 149 -30.27 0.46 17.59
C ILE A 149 -30.68 -0.98 17.30
N LEU A 150 -31.53 -1.20 16.29
CA LEU A 150 -31.96 -2.56 15.91
C LEU A 150 -30.80 -3.40 15.39
N MET A 151 -29.91 -2.83 14.57
CA MET A 151 -28.70 -3.49 14.10
C MET A 151 -27.82 -3.93 15.28
N ARG A 152 -27.57 -3.02 16.25
CA ARG A 152 -26.78 -3.32 17.44
C ARG A 152 -27.42 -4.38 18.32
N SER A 153 -28.72 -4.34 18.56
CA SER A 153 -29.45 -5.33 19.37
C SER A 153 -29.35 -6.76 18.81
N LEU A 154 -29.18 -6.91 17.48
CA LEU A 154 -29.02 -8.19 16.82
C LEU A 154 -27.53 -8.61 16.75
N ALA A 155 -26.64 -7.65 16.49
CA ALA A 155 -25.21 -7.91 16.29
C ALA A 155 -24.47 -8.10 17.60
N ASP A 156 -24.68 -7.25 18.62
CA ASP A 156 -23.85 -7.24 19.84
C ASP A 156 -23.88 -8.57 20.63
N PRO A 157 -25.03 -9.22 20.86
CA PRO A 157 -25.04 -10.53 21.51
C PRO A 157 -24.29 -11.59 20.70
N SER A 158 -24.37 -11.49 19.37
CA SER A 158 -23.70 -12.42 18.45
C SER A 158 -22.20 -12.20 18.41
N VAL A 159 -21.73 -10.94 18.43
CA VAL A 159 -20.33 -10.56 18.56
C VAL A 159 -19.76 -11.14 19.85
N ALA A 160 -20.42 -10.90 20.99
CA ALA A 160 -19.97 -11.43 22.29
C ALA A 160 -19.90 -12.97 22.30
N ALA A 161 -20.87 -13.64 21.67
CA ALA A 161 -20.89 -15.09 21.57
C ALA A 161 -19.73 -15.63 20.71
N ILE A 162 -19.42 -14.98 19.58
CA ILE A 162 -18.31 -15.34 18.70
C ILE A 162 -16.96 -15.16 19.41
N GLU A 163 -16.76 -14.03 20.06
CA GLU A 163 -15.53 -13.70 20.77
C GLU A 163 -15.29 -14.64 21.97
N ALA A 164 -16.34 -15.19 22.55
CA ALA A 164 -16.28 -16.14 23.67
C ALA A 164 -15.88 -17.57 23.27
N VAL A 165 -15.97 -17.96 22.00
CA VAL A 165 -15.74 -19.34 21.53
C VAL A 165 -14.31 -19.81 21.80
N ASP A 166 -13.31 -19.02 21.61
CA ASP A 166 -11.91 -19.22 22.02
C ASP A 166 -11.16 -17.88 21.84
N PRO A 167 -11.19 -17.03 22.86
CA PRO A 167 -10.59 -15.69 22.78
C PRO A 167 -9.10 -15.70 22.44
N ALA A 168 -8.42 -16.79 22.76
CA ALA A 168 -6.98 -16.92 22.51
C ALA A 168 -6.65 -17.28 21.07
N ARG A 169 -7.46 -18.11 20.40
CA ARG A 169 -7.13 -18.70 19.09
C ARG A 169 -8.14 -18.37 17.97
N THR A 170 -9.44 -18.47 18.24
CA THR A 170 -10.50 -18.50 17.21
C THR A 170 -11.70 -17.61 17.53
N GLY A 171 -11.54 -16.55 18.32
CA GLY A 171 -12.60 -15.60 18.67
C GLY A 171 -13.03 -14.68 17.50
N TYR A 172 -13.17 -15.24 16.28
CA TYR A 172 -13.62 -14.54 15.06
C TYR A 172 -14.24 -15.54 14.08
N LEU A 173 -14.94 -15.04 13.05
CA LEU A 173 -15.64 -15.89 12.08
C LEU A 173 -14.74 -16.74 11.16
N GLY A 174 -13.47 -16.37 11.02
CA GLY A 174 -12.59 -16.97 10.02
C GLY A 174 -12.83 -16.38 8.63
N GLY A 175 -12.51 -17.17 7.61
CA GLY A 175 -12.67 -16.79 6.21
C GLY A 175 -13.49 -17.80 5.43
N LEU A 176 -13.40 -17.73 4.10
CA LEU A 176 -14.17 -18.60 3.18
C LEU A 176 -13.37 -19.83 2.73
N GLY A 177 -12.09 -19.97 3.08
CA GLY A 177 -11.23 -21.08 2.64
C GLY A 177 -10.97 -21.12 1.14
N LEU A 178 -11.09 -19.98 0.44
CA LEU A 178 -10.94 -19.88 -1.01
C LEU A 178 -9.47 -19.77 -1.43
N PRO A 179 -9.15 -20.00 -2.73
CA PRO A 179 -7.79 -19.90 -3.24
C PRO A 179 -7.12 -18.55 -2.88
N ILE A 180 -5.88 -18.62 -2.43
CA ILE A 180 -5.15 -17.48 -1.87
C ILE A 180 -5.00 -16.32 -2.88
N ILE A 181 -4.73 -16.63 -4.15
CA ILE A 181 -4.57 -15.61 -5.20
C ILE A 181 -5.86 -14.81 -5.41
N LEU A 182 -7.02 -15.42 -5.17
CA LEU A 182 -8.31 -14.73 -5.23
C LEU A 182 -8.39 -13.62 -4.17
N SER A 183 -7.75 -13.81 -3.03
CA SER A 183 -7.73 -12.79 -1.96
C SER A 183 -7.09 -11.47 -2.41
N TRP A 184 -6.16 -11.49 -3.35
CA TRP A 184 -5.53 -10.28 -3.88
C TRP A 184 -6.49 -9.49 -4.75
N LEU A 185 -7.26 -10.18 -5.61
CA LEU A 185 -8.29 -9.54 -6.44
C LEU A 185 -9.42 -8.96 -5.56
N VAL A 186 -9.88 -9.75 -4.59
CA VAL A 186 -10.91 -9.29 -3.63
C VAL A 186 -10.39 -8.14 -2.77
N GLY A 187 -9.11 -8.12 -2.40
CA GLY A 187 -8.46 -7.00 -1.71
C GLY A 187 -8.50 -5.71 -2.54
N GLY A 188 -8.24 -5.82 -3.84
CA GLY A 188 -8.43 -4.73 -4.77
C GLY A 188 -9.88 -4.25 -4.85
N VAL A 189 -10.85 -5.17 -4.85
CA VAL A 189 -12.29 -4.84 -4.87
C VAL A 189 -12.73 -4.17 -3.55
N PHE A 190 -12.28 -4.63 -2.39
CA PHE A 190 -12.61 -4.01 -1.10
C PHE A 190 -12.08 -2.57 -1.04
N ALA A 191 -10.83 -2.37 -1.44
CA ALA A 191 -10.24 -1.04 -1.51
C ALA A 191 -10.96 -0.14 -2.55
N ALA A 192 -11.34 -0.69 -3.71
CA ALA A 192 -12.10 0.02 -4.74
C ALA A 192 -13.49 0.44 -4.27
N ALA A 193 -14.20 -0.44 -3.57
CA ALA A 193 -15.53 -0.16 -3.03
C ALA A 193 -15.48 0.95 -1.97
N ALA A 194 -14.54 0.87 -1.03
CA ALA A 194 -14.30 1.93 -0.06
C ALA A 194 -13.90 3.24 -0.74
N ALA A 195 -12.98 3.19 -1.71
CA ALA A 195 -12.56 4.36 -2.46
C ALA A 195 -13.70 5.01 -3.26
N TRP A 196 -14.64 4.22 -3.77
CA TRP A 196 -15.81 4.74 -4.45
C TRP A 196 -16.72 5.54 -3.50
N VAL A 197 -16.95 5.03 -2.28
CA VAL A 197 -17.72 5.73 -1.24
C VAL A 197 -17.00 7.02 -0.83
N VAL A 198 -15.72 6.91 -0.47
CA VAL A 198 -14.87 8.02 -0.05
C VAL A 198 -14.77 9.08 -1.14
N GLY A 199 -14.53 8.65 -2.38
CA GLY A 199 -14.41 9.56 -3.52
C GLY A 199 -15.70 10.33 -3.81
N LYS A 200 -16.87 9.69 -3.66
CA LYS A 200 -18.16 10.39 -3.82
C LYS A 200 -18.38 11.50 -2.80
N VAL A 201 -17.80 11.37 -1.61
CA VAL A 201 -17.96 12.36 -0.53
C VAL A 201 -16.85 13.43 -0.61
N SER A 202 -15.62 13.04 -0.95
CA SER A 202 -14.44 13.89 -0.75
C SER A 202 -13.88 14.54 -2.02
N LEU A 203 -14.15 14.01 -3.23
CA LEU A 203 -13.56 14.53 -4.48
C LEU A 203 -14.07 15.92 -4.93
N GLY A 204 -15.04 16.51 -4.22
CA GLY A 204 -15.44 17.92 -4.42
C GLY A 204 -14.60 18.91 -3.58
N LEU A 205 -13.72 18.42 -2.72
CA LEU A 205 -12.88 19.23 -1.83
C LEU A 205 -11.62 19.72 -2.56
N ARG A 206 -11.08 20.86 -2.11
CA ARG A 206 -9.74 21.30 -2.54
C ARG A 206 -8.68 20.28 -2.11
N ALA A 207 -7.54 20.25 -2.80
CA ALA A 207 -6.48 19.26 -2.59
C ALA A 207 -6.07 19.06 -1.11
N ASP A 208 -5.92 20.16 -0.36
CA ASP A 208 -5.52 20.12 1.06
C ASP A 208 -6.61 19.48 1.93
N TYR A 209 -7.89 19.83 1.68
CA TYR A 209 -9.02 19.23 2.41
C TYR A 209 -9.25 17.78 2.01
N LEU A 210 -8.98 17.42 0.74
CA LEU A 210 -9.01 16.04 0.28
C LEU A 210 -7.98 15.20 1.03
N ALA A 211 -6.77 15.72 1.21
CA ALA A 211 -5.71 15.07 1.96
C ALA A 211 -6.12 14.77 3.40
N ILE A 212 -6.64 15.78 4.11
CA ILE A 212 -7.09 15.63 5.50
C ILE A 212 -8.27 14.66 5.59
N ALA A 213 -9.24 14.76 4.68
CA ALA A 213 -10.41 13.88 4.65
C ALA A 213 -10.00 12.43 4.39
N THR A 214 -9.11 12.17 3.44
CA THR A 214 -8.65 10.80 3.14
C THR A 214 -7.81 10.23 4.27
N LEU A 215 -6.98 11.04 4.96
CA LEU A 215 -6.26 10.62 6.16
C LEU A 215 -7.24 10.23 7.27
N GLY A 216 -8.22 11.10 7.58
CA GLY A 216 -9.21 10.83 8.62
C GLY A 216 -10.03 9.56 8.33
N ILE A 217 -10.42 9.34 7.08
CA ILE A 217 -11.14 8.11 6.67
C ILE A 217 -10.23 6.88 6.78
N SER A 218 -8.96 6.99 6.44
CA SER A 218 -7.99 5.91 6.63
C SER A 218 -7.87 5.50 8.10
N GLU A 219 -7.79 6.48 9.01
CA GLU A 219 -7.81 6.23 10.45
C GLU A 219 -9.10 5.52 10.88
N ILE A 220 -10.27 5.98 10.40
CA ILE A 220 -11.56 5.33 10.71
C ILE A 220 -11.56 3.87 10.26
N ILE A 221 -11.11 3.58 9.04
CA ILE A 221 -11.02 2.20 8.53
C ILE A 221 -10.15 1.35 9.44
N ILE A 222 -8.97 1.84 9.81
CA ILE A 222 -8.04 1.10 10.65
C ILE A 222 -8.59 0.92 12.08
N TYR A 223 -9.26 1.94 12.64
CA TYR A 223 -9.92 1.81 13.93
C TYR A 223 -11.03 0.76 13.91
N VAL A 224 -11.85 0.72 12.86
CA VAL A 224 -12.86 -0.35 12.69
C VAL A 224 -12.18 -1.72 12.69
N LEU A 225 -11.10 -1.90 11.92
CA LEU A 225 -10.36 -3.16 11.88
C LEU A 225 -9.71 -3.53 13.22
N LYS A 226 -9.35 -2.55 14.05
CA LYS A 226 -8.77 -2.78 15.38
C LYS A 226 -9.79 -3.18 16.44
N PHE A 227 -11.02 -2.69 16.33
CA PHE A 227 -12.01 -2.87 17.38
C PHE A 227 -13.13 -3.87 17.05
N GLU A 228 -13.22 -4.32 15.79
CA GLU A 228 -14.17 -5.35 15.36
C GLU A 228 -13.51 -6.74 15.42
N ASP A 229 -13.35 -7.28 16.63
CA ASP A 229 -12.65 -8.55 16.89
C ASP A 229 -13.30 -9.72 16.17
N TRP A 230 -14.62 -9.77 16.06
CA TRP A 230 -15.38 -10.83 15.39
C TRP A 230 -15.01 -11.00 13.90
N LEU A 231 -14.52 -9.94 13.25
CA LEU A 231 -14.16 -9.93 11.82
C LEU A 231 -12.73 -10.39 11.58
N SER A 232 -11.76 -9.86 12.35
CA SER A 232 -10.34 -10.06 12.11
C SER A 232 -9.48 -10.12 13.37
N ARG A 233 -10.08 -10.46 14.51
CA ARG A 233 -9.47 -10.46 15.85
C ARG A 233 -8.86 -9.12 16.29
N GLY A 234 -9.09 -8.06 15.55
CA GLY A 234 -8.67 -6.72 15.91
C GLY A 234 -7.20 -6.62 16.33
N VAL A 235 -6.95 -6.11 17.54
CA VAL A 235 -5.59 -5.98 18.09
C VAL A 235 -4.92 -7.32 18.46
N LYS A 236 -5.67 -8.42 18.55
CA LYS A 236 -5.12 -9.76 18.85
C LYS A 236 -4.45 -10.43 17.65
N ASN A 237 -4.56 -9.82 16.46
CA ASN A 237 -4.02 -10.27 15.18
C ASN A 237 -4.54 -11.64 14.70
N VAL A 238 -4.51 -11.87 13.41
CA VAL A 238 -4.73 -13.18 12.80
C VAL A 238 -3.39 -13.72 12.33
N ASN A 239 -2.95 -14.82 12.91
CA ASN A 239 -1.69 -15.48 12.58
C ASN A 239 -1.95 -16.74 11.75
N GLY A 240 -0.90 -17.24 11.06
CA GLY A 240 -0.98 -18.48 10.31
C GLY A 240 -1.81 -18.39 9.04
N LEU A 241 -1.79 -17.23 8.36
CA LEU A 241 -2.47 -17.13 7.07
C LEU A 241 -1.87 -18.10 6.05
N PRO A 242 -2.72 -18.81 5.29
CA PRO A 242 -2.24 -19.72 4.26
C PRO A 242 -1.42 -18.95 3.21
N ARG A 243 -0.33 -19.59 2.77
CA ARG A 243 0.67 -19.02 1.85
C ARG A 243 0.50 -19.55 0.44
N PRO A 244 0.68 -18.73 -0.62
CA PRO A 244 0.60 -19.17 -2.01
C PRO A 244 1.88 -19.89 -2.50
N VAL A 245 2.81 -20.15 -1.60
CA VAL A 245 4.11 -20.78 -1.86
C VAL A 245 4.30 -21.96 -0.92
N PRO A 246 5.17 -22.93 -1.24
CA PRO A 246 5.45 -24.06 -0.37
C PRO A 246 5.88 -23.63 1.04
N TYR A 247 5.58 -24.45 2.04
CA TYR A 247 6.08 -24.20 3.40
C TYR A 247 7.52 -24.73 3.53
N GLU A 248 8.31 -24.04 4.33
CA GLU A 248 9.72 -24.43 4.60
C GLU A 248 9.82 -25.85 5.13
N VAL A 249 8.87 -26.25 6.01
CA VAL A 249 8.82 -27.58 6.60
C VAL A 249 8.57 -28.67 5.56
N ASP A 250 7.70 -28.42 4.59
CA ASP A 250 7.39 -29.37 3.51
C ASP A 250 8.61 -29.57 2.61
N LEU A 251 9.37 -28.50 2.33
CA LEU A 251 10.61 -28.58 1.56
C LEU A 251 11.69 -29.36 2.32
N GLN A 252 11.82 -29.12 3.62
CA GLN A 252 12.80 -29.81 4.49
C GLN A 252 12.50 -31.29 4.68
N ALA A 253 11.24 -31.71 4.54
CA ALA A 253 10.84 -33.12 4.57
C ALA A 253 11.03 -33.84 3.24
N ASN A 254 11.30 -33.14 2.15
CA ASN A 254 11.39 -33.72 0.81
C ASN A 254 12.83 -34.17 0.50
N SER A 255 13.02 -35.46 0.25
CA SER A 255 14.33 -36.06 -0.03
C SER A 255 15.03 -35.44 -1.25
N TRP A 256 14.28 -35.04 -2.28
CA TRP A 256 14.82 -34.32 -3.42
C TRP A 256 15.44 -32.99 -3.03
N PHE A 257 14.76 -32.23 -2.15
CA PHE A 257 15.23 -30.92 -1.71
C PHE A 257 16.45 -31.03 -0.79
N ILE A 258 16.49 -32.06 0.08
CA ILE A 258 17.66 -32.34 0.93
C ILE A 258 18.90 -32.60 0.07
N ALA A 259 18.78 -33.47 -0.95
CA ALA A 259 19.88 -33.74 -1.86
C ALA A 259 20.35 -32.49 -2.64
N LEU A 260 19.43 -31.60 -3.01
CA LEU A 260 19.76 -30.33 -3.66
C LEU A 260 20.53 -29.40 -2.71
N ALA A 261 20.08 -29.26 -1.47
CA ALA A 261 20.74 -28.42 -0.45
C ALA A 261 22.15 -28.92 -0.14
N ASP A 262 22.33 -30.24 -0.03
CA ASP A 262 23.65 -30.88 0.17
C ASP A 262 24.58 -30.63 -1.02
N THR A 263 24.07 -30.73 -2.27
CA THR A 263 24.84 -30.47 -3.48
C THR A 263 25.33 -29.01 -3.54
N LEU A 264 24.51 -28.08 -3.03
CA LEU A 264 24.84 -26.64 -2.98
C LEU A 264 25.64 -26.23 -1.75
N ASN A 265 25.97 -27.18 -0.85
CA ASN A 265 26.62 -26.90 0.45
C ASN A 265 25.91 -25.81 1.28
N LEU A 266 24.57 -25.78 1.24
CA LEU A 266 23.77 -24.84 1.99
C LEU A 266 23.08 -25.52 3.18
N PRO A 267 23.02 -24.87 4.38
CA PRO A 267 22.22 -25.35 5.48
C PRO A 267 20.75 -25.53 5.02
N LEU A 268 20.13 -26.66 5.34
CA LEU A 268 18.80 -27.02 4.87
C LEU A 268 17.73 -25.97 5.22
N VAL A 269 17.83 -25.36 6.40
CA VAL A 269 16.93 -24.31 6.88
C VAL A 269 17.09 -23.03 6.03
N ASP A 270 18.33 -22.63 5.76
CA ASP A 270 18.60 -21.42 4.95
C ASP A 270 18.19 -21.63 3.49
N ALA A 271 18.44 -22.81 2.94
CA ALA A 271 18.04 -23.17 1.59
C ALA A 271 16.52 -23.18 1.43
N SER A 272 15.77 -23.76 2.38
CA SER A 272 14.30 -23.79 2.32
C SER A 272 13.70 -22.38 2.41
N SER A 273 14.20 -21.56 3.34
CA SER A 273 13.79 -20.16 3.50
C SER A 273 14.09 -19.34 2.23
N LEU A 274 15.26 -19.55 1.61
CA LEU A 274 15.66 -18.85 0.39
C LEU A 274 14.72 -19.20 -0.78
N VAL A 275 14.42 -20.50 -0.98
CA VAL A 275 13.51 -20.94 -2.05
C VAL A 275 12.11 -20.37 -1.88
N VAL A 276 11.57 -20.37 -0.68
CA VAL A 276 10.26 -19.77 -0.39
C VAL A 276 10.25 -18.27 -0.77
N LYS A 277 11.30 -17.52 -0.39
CA LYS A 277 11.43 -16.10 -0.73
C LYS A 277 11.59 -15.84 -2.22
N ILE A 278 12.29 -16.73 -2.94
CA ILE A 278 12.40 -16.68 -4.40
C ILE A 278 11.03 -16.93 -5.04
N CYS A 279 10.25 -17.90 -4.56
CA CYS A 279 8.90 -18.16 -5.05
C CYS A 279 7.98 -16.93 -4.87
N TYR A 280 8.06 -16.26 -3.71
CA TYR A 280 7.36 -14.99 -3.50
C TYR A 280 7.84 -13.90 -4.46
N ALA A 281 9.15 -13.73 -4.64
CA ALA A 281 9.71 -12.75 -5.55
C ALA A 281 9.23 -12.94 -6.99
N LEU A 282 9.22 -14.16 -7.48
CA LEU A 282 8.70 -14.48 -8.81
C LEU A 282 7.21 -14.15 -8.93
N LEU A 283 6.41 -14.56 -7.96
CA LEU A 283 4.98 -14.32 -7.96
C LEU A 283 4.64 -12.82 -7.88
N PHE A 284 5.31 -12.08 -7.00
CA PHE A 284 5.12 -10.64 -6.87
C PHE A 284 5.63 -9.86 -8.09
N THR A 285 6.69 -10.34 -8.73
CA THR A 285 7.17 -9.77 -10.00
C THR A 285 6.12 -9.92 -11.11
N VAL A 286 5.44 -11.07 -11.20
CA VAL A 286 4.35 -11.24 -12.18
C VAL A 286 3.23 -10.24 -11.95
N VAL A 287 2.82 -10.02 -10.69
CA VAL A 287 1.79 -9.04 -10.35
C VAL A 287 2.25 -7.62 -10.66
N LEU A 288 3.49 -7.26 -10.27
CA LEU A 288 4.07 -5.94 -10.58
C LEU A 288 4.09 -5.68 -12.07
N LEU A 289 4.55 -6.64 -12.88
CA LEU A 289 4.60 -6.52 -14.34
C LEU A 289 3.19 -6.41 -14.94
N ALA A 290 2.21 -7.15 -14.43
CA ALA A 290 0.81 -7.04 -14.85
C ALA A 290 0.24 -5.65 -14.55
N VAL A 291 0.42 -5.13 -13.33
CA VAL A 291 -0.04 -3.80 -12.94
C VAL A 291 0.67 -2.71 -13.75
N LEU A 292 1.98 -2.84 -13.95
CA LEU A 292 2.79 -1.92 -14.75
C LEU A 292 2.31 -1.90 -16.21
N TRP A 293 2.10 -3.06 -16.81
CA TRP A 293 1.61 -3.19 -18.18
C TRP A 293 0.21 -2.57 -18.35
N LEU A 294 -0.70 -2.84 -17.42
CA LEU A 294 -2.04 -2.23 -17.42
C LEU A 294 -1.95 -0.71 -17.30
N SER A 295 -1.13 -0.20 -16.39
CA SER A 295 -0.92 1.24 -16.19
C SER A 295 -0.33 1.90 -17.45
N GLU A 296 0.71 1.31 -18.06
CA GLU A 296 1.30 1.83 -19.30
C GLU A 296 0.30 1.84 -20.45
N THR A 297 -0.50 0.79 -20.60
CA THR A 297 -1.51 0.68 -21.63
C THR A 297 -2.61 1.73 -21.43
N ALA A 298 -3.09 1.90 -20.19
CA ALA A 298 -4.07 2.92 -19.86
C ALA A 298 -3.56 4.34 -20.17
N LEU A 299 -2.30 4.64 -19.87
CA LEU A 299 -1.70 5.95 -20.07
C LEU A 299 -1.42 6.29 -21.53
N ARG A 300 -1.12 5.28 -22.35
CA ARG A 300 -0.94 5.48 -23.82
C ARG A 300 -2.26 5.64 -24.56
N SER A 301 -3.38 5.30 -23.93
CA SER A 301 -4.72 5.39 -24.49
C SER A 301 -5.23 6.84 -24.59
N PRO A 302 -6.34 7.10 -25.32
CA PRO A 302 -7.02 8.39 -25.30
C PRO A 302 -7.42 8.84 -23.88
N TRP A 303 -7.75 7.89 -23.01
CA TRP A 303 -8.08 8.17 -21.62
C TRP A 303 -6.90 8.76 -20.84
N GLY A 304 -5.69 8.23 -21.00
CA GLY A 304 -4.50 8.76 -20.34
C GLY A 304 -4.13 10.18 -20.80
N ARG A 305 -4.35 10.50 -22.09
CA ARG A 305 -4.19 11.88 -22.58
C ARG A 305 -5.19 12.84 -21.96
N MET A 306 -6.44 12.40 -21.84
CA MET A 306 -7.50 13.17 -21.16
C MET A 306 -7.15 13.41 -19.68
N MET A 307 -6.65 12.40 -18.97
CA MET A 307 -6.28 12.55 -17.56
C MET A 307 -5.19 13.60 -17.36
N ARG A 308 -4.15 13.58 -18.20
CA ARG A 308 -3.10 14.60 -18.15
C ARG A 308 -3.64 16.01 -18.44
N ALA A 309 -4.55 16.14 -19.41
CA ALA A 309 -5.19 17.42 -19.68
C ALA A 309 -6.02 17.94 -18.49
N ILE A 310 -6.71 17.05 -17.78
CA ILE A 310 -7.45 17.38 -16.54
C ILE A 310 -6.47 17.82 -15.45
N ARG A 311 -5.38 17.07 -15.23
CA ARG A 311 -4.34 17.41 -14.26
C ARG A 311 -3.71 18.78 -14.52
N ASP A 312 -3.42 19.08 -15.79
CA ASP A 312 -2.73 20.30 -16.17
C ASP A 312 -3.67 21.53 -16.10
N ASN A 313 -4.95 21.37 -16.46
CA ASN A 313 -5.96 22.44 -16.33
C ASN A 313 -7.39 21.86 -16.26
N GLU A 314 -7.89 21.67 -15.04
CA GLU A 314 -9.22 21.14 -14.75
C GLU A 314 -10.34 22.01 -15.33
N THR A 315 -10.21 23.34 -15.23
CA THR A 315 -11.21 24.31 -15.69
C THR A 315 -11.35 24.24 -17.20
N ALA A 316 -10.23 24.21 -17.93
CA ALA A 316 -10.24 24.10 -19.39
C ALA A 316 -10.82 22.75 -19.84
N ALA A 317 -10.46 21.66 -19.19
CA ALA A 317 -11.00 20.33 -19.50
C ALA A 317 -12.53 20.26 -19.28
N ASN A 318 -13.03 20.88 -18.22
CA ASN A 318 -14.47 20.98 -17.92
C ASN A 318 -15.19 21.83 -18.97
N ALA A 319 -14.61 22.97 -19.39
CA ALA A 319 -15.14 23.82 -20.44
C ALA A 319 -15.23 23.08 -21.79
N MET A 320 -14.35 22.14 -22.07
CA MET A 320 -14.39 21.25 -23.24
C MET A 320 -15.37 20.07 -23.09
N GLY A 321 -16.27 20.12 -22.10
CA GLY A 321 -17.35 19.14 -21.88
C GLY A 321 -16.89 17.82 -21.28
N LYS A 322 -15.70 17.75 -20.65
CA LYS A 322 -15.26 16.55 -19.94
C LYS A 322 -15.82 16.51 -18.50
N ASN A 323 -16.37 15.37 -18.11
CA ASN A 323 -16.83 15.18 -16.73
C ASN A 323 -15.64 14.88 -15.81
N VAL A 324 -15.01 15.93 -15.30
CA VAL A 324 -13.80 15.86 -14.49
C VAL A 324 -14.03 15.04 -13.22
N THR A 325 -15.13 15.29 -12.50
CA THR A 325 -15.46 14.57 -11.25
C THR A 325 -15.57 13.05 -11.45
N LYS A 326 -16.20 12.62 -12.55
CA LYS A 326 -16.30 11.19 -12.89
C LYS A 326 -14.93 10.57 -13.17
N GLN A 327 -14.07 11.31 -13.85
CA GLN A 327 -12.72 10.84 -14.18
C GLN A 327 -11.83 10.78 -12.92
N HIS A 328 -11.89 11.79 -12.07
CA HIS A 328 -11.22 11.78 -10.77
C HIS A 328 -11.66 10.59 -9.91
N LEU A 329 -12.98 10.31 -9.84
CA LEU A 329 -13.50 9.16 -9.10
C LEU A 329 -12.96 7.84 -9.67
N LEU A 330 -12.94 7.69 -10.99
CA LEU A 330 -12.42 6.47 -11.62
C LEU A 330 -10.95 6.24 -11.27
N VAL A 331 -10.11 7.28 -11.39
CA VAL A 331 -8.68 7.20 -11.07
C VAL A 331 -8.45 6.93 -9.58
N PHE A 332 -9.23 7.58 -8.70
CA PHE A 332 -9.15 7.37 -7.27
C PHE A 332 -9.48 5.91 -6.91
N VAL A 333 -10.52 5.34 -7.50
CA VAL A 333 -10.93 3.94 -7.31
C VAL A 333 -9.86 2.98 -7.85
N LEU A 334 -9.36 3.20 -9.07
CA LEU A 334 -8.35 2.33 -9.70
C LEU A 334 -7.03 2.32 -8.90
N GLY A 335 -6.53 3.50 -8.52
CA GLY A 335 -5.31 3.59 -7.73
C GLY A 335 -5.45 2.93 -6.35
N SER A 336 -6.59 3.13 -5.68
CA SER A 336 -6.90 2.46 -4.41
C SER A 336 -7.04 0.95 -4.56
N ALA A 337 -7.61 0.46 -5.67
CA ALA A 337 -7.67 -0.97 -5.98
C ALA A 337 -6.26 -1.60 -6.07
N VAL A 338 -5.34 -0.95 -6.75
CA VAL A 338 -3.94 -1.39 -6.85
C VAL A 338 -3.27 -1.43 -5.47
N ILE A 339 -3.52 -0.41 -4.64
CA ILE A 339 -3.03 -0.37 -3.25
C ILE A 339 -3.63 -1.54 -2.43
N GLY A 340 -4.91 -1.84 -2.60
CA GLY A 340 -5.57 -2.98 -1.95
C GLY A 340 -4.95 -4.33 -2.33
N VAL A 341 -4.63 -4.53 -3.61
CA VAL A 341 -3.90 -5.72 -4.07
C VAL A 341 -2.56 -5.84 -3.34
N ALA A 342 -1.77 -4.76 -3.28
CA ALA A 342 -0.49 -4.75 -2.59
C ALA A 342 -0.64 -5.02 -1.08
N GLY A 343 -1.69 -4.50 -0.43
CA GLY A 343 -2.00 -4.78 0.97
C GLY A 343 -2.32 -6.26 1.23
N ALA A 344 -3.06 -6.91 0.33
CA ALA A 344 -3.34 -8.34 0.41
C ALA A 344 -2.08 -9.20 0.19
N MET A 345 -1.16 -8.77 -0.68
CA MET A 345 0.14 -9.42 -0.89
C MET A 345 1.03 -9.30 0.35
N MET A 346 1.07 -8.12 1.00
CA MET A 346 1.87 -7.87 2.18
C MET A 346 1.48 -8.81 3.33
N VAL A 347 0.20 -8.97 3.60
CA VAL A 347 -0.30 -9.86 4.66
C VAL A 347 0.05 -11.33 4.39
N LYS A 348 0.13 -11.74 3.13
CA LYS A 348 0.55 -13.11 2.77
C LYS A 348 2.05 -13.33 2.92
N LEU A 349 2.86 -12.30 2.67
CA LEU A 349 4.30 -12.34 2.91
C LEU A 349 4.59 -12.41 4.41
N ASP A 350 3.90 -11.59 5.22
CA ASP A 350 4.07 -11.54 6.68
C ASP A 350 3.48 -12.80 7.38
N GLY A 351 2.57 -13.53 6.71
CA GLY A 351 1.86 -14.68 7.27
C GLY A 351 0.90 -14.32 8.41
N GLN A 352 0.66 -13.03 8.64
CA GLN A 352 -0.23 -12.52 9.69
C GLN A 352 -0.92 -11.22 9.27
N PHE A 353 -2.12 -10.99 9.81
CA PHE A 353 -2.83 -9.73 9.66
C PHE A 353 -2.82 -8.98 10.99
N THR A 354 -2.18 -7.82 11.00
CA THR A 354 -1.98 -6.98 12.19
C THR A 354 -2.49 -5.57 11.90
N PRO A 355 -3.73 -5.24 12.27
CA PRO A 355 -4.30 -3.90 12.00
C PRO A 355 -3.47 -2.74 12.59
N THR A 356 -2.77 -2.97 13.71
CA THR A 356 -1.92 -1.97 14.37
C THR A 356 -0.65 -1.63 13.58
N SER A 357 -0.22 -2.48 12.63
CA SER A 357 0.94 -2.24 11.77
C SER A 357 0.64 -1.21 10.67
N TYR A 358 -0.62 -1.01 10.30
CA TYR A 358 -1.01 -0.01 9.32
C TYR A 358 -1.05 1.37 9.96
N GLN A 359 0.10 2.04 10.04
CA GLN A 359 0.20 3.41 10.58
C GLN A 359 -0.03 4.41 9.44
N PRO A 360 -1.19 5.10 9.35
CA PRO A 360 -1.55 5.89 8.18
C PRO A 360 -0.52 6.97 7.87
N LEU A 361 -0.16 7.77 8.86
CA LEU A 361 0.74 8.90 8.63
C LEU A 361 2.14 8.45 8.22
N ARG A 362 2.72 7.47 8.92
CA ARG A 362 4.11 7.02 8.72
C ARG A 362 4.30 6.36 7.36
N PHE A 363 3.52 5.34 7.06
CA PHE A 363 3.72 4.54 5.83
C PHE A 363 3.12 5.22 4.59
N THR A 364 2.06 6.02 4.73
CA THR A 364 1.58 6.84 3.62
C THR A 364 2.66 7.86 3.20
N PHE A 365 3.29 8.52 4.17
CA PHE A 365 4.40 9.44 3.88
C PHE A 365 5.54 8.73 3.14
N LEU A 366 5.92 7.53 3.59
CA LEU A 366 6.96 6.73 2.93
C LEU A 366 6.62 6.46 1.47
N ILE A 367 5.36 6.06 1.16
CA ILE A 367 4.93 5.80 -0.22
C ILE A 367 4.91 7.08 -1.06
N TRP A 368 4.55 8.21 -0.48
CA TRP A 368 4.65 9.51 -1.15
C TRP A 368 6.10 9.85 -1.51
N VAL A 369 7.03 9.61 -0.60
CA VAL A 369 8.48 9.80 -0.87
C VAL A 369 8.94 8.88 -2.01
N MET A 370 8.44 7.64 -2.09
CA MET A 370 8.72 6.73 -3.21
C MET A 370 8.33 7.35 -4.55
N VAL A 371 7.11 7.89 -4.66
CA VAL A 371 6.60 8.48 -5.91
C VAL A 371 7.33 9.78 -6.24
N ILE A 372 7.59 10.63 -5.27
CA ILE A 372 8.31 11.90 -5.46
C ILE A 372 9.75 11.64 -5.87
N ALA A 373 10.47 10.79 -5.12
CA ALA A 373 11.86 10.47 -5.39
C ALA A 373 12.04 9.74 -6.72
N GLY A 374 11.17 8.80 -7.01
CA GLY A 374 11.20 8.07 -8.27
C GLY A 374 10.88 8.94 -9.48
N GLY A 375 9.92 9.83 -9.37
CA GLY A 375 9.42 10.75 -10.40
C GLY A 375 7.94 10.56 -10.68
N SER A 376 7.13 11.48 -10.17
CA SER A 376 5.67 11.47 -10.36
C SER A 376 5.31 11.63 -11.85
N GLY A 377 4.25 10.94 -12.27
CA GLY A 377 3.82 10.92 -13.67
C GLY A 377 4.63 9.97 -14.58
N ASN A 378 5.53 9.17 -14.00
CA ASN A 378 6.25 8.11 -14.70
C ASN A 378 6.14 6.79 -13.92
N ASN A 379 5.59 5.74 -14.54
CA ASN A 379 5.42 4.45 -13.87
C ASN A 379 6.75 3.78 -13.52
N TRP A 380 7.74 3.83 -14.40
CA TRP A 380 9.07 3.29 -14.13
C TRP A 380 9.78 4.07 -13.01
N GLY A 381 9.50 5.39 -12.92
CA GLY A 381 9.93 6.22 -11.81
C GLY A 381 9.33 5.75 -10.48
N ALA A 382 8.01 5.56 -10.45
CA ALA A 382 7.32 5.07 -9.24
C ALA A 382 7.85 3.69 -8.79
N VAL A 383 8.09 2.77 -9.73
CA VAL A 383 8.69 1.46 -9.44
C VAL A 383 10.09 1.63 -8.86
N LEU A 384 10.96 2.39 -9.52
CA LEU A 384 12.32 2.62 -9.00
C LEU A 384 12.30 3.27 -7.62
N GLY A 385 11.43 4.26 -7.41
CA GLY A 385 11.27 4.91 -6.12
C GLY A 385 10.81 3.94 -5.02
N GLY A 386 9.89 3.02 -5.34
CA GLY A 386 9.45 1.96 -4.44
C GLY A 386 10.61 1.07 -4.01
N PHE A 387 11.44 0.64 -4.95
CA PHE A 387 12.65 -0.15 -4.67
C PHE A 387 13.67 0.63 -3.84
N LEU A 388 14.02 1.83 -4.27
CA LEU A 388 15.06 2.64 -3.63
C LEU A 388 14.71 3.00 -2.19
N ILE A 389 13.51 3.53 -1.98
CA ILE A 389 13.10 4.03 -0.67
C ILE A 389 12.90 2.87 0.32
N TRP A 390 12.31 1.76 -0.12
CA TRP A 390 12.15 0.61 0.76
C TRP A 390 13.49 -0.06 1.09
N PHE A 391 14.39 -0.16 0.13
CA PHE A 391 15.76 -0.62 0.36
C PHE A 391 16.45 0.19 1.47
N PHE A 392 16.49 1.50 1.32
CA PHE A 392 17.11 2.37 2.33
C PHE A 392 16.34 2.40 3.65
N TRP A 393 15.02 2.19 3.63
CA TRP A 393 14.24 2.05 4.85
C TRP A 393 14.70 0.87 5.72
N ILE A 394 15.08 -0.24 5.11
CA ILE A 394 15.56 -1.42 5.83
C ILE A 394 17.04 -1.27 6.15
N GLU A 395 17.87 -0.92 5.17
CA GLU A 395 19.32 -0.89 5.33
C GLU A 395 19.86 0.31 6.12
N ALA A 396 19.07 1.36 6.31
CA ALA A 396 19.49 2.54 7.07
C ALA A 396 19.86 2.22 8.53
N GLU A 397 19.17 1.28 9.18
CA GLU A 397 19.48 0.91 10.56
C GLU A 397 20.76 0.06 10.67
N PRO A 398 20.96 -1.03 9.90
CA PRO A 398 22.23 -1.75 9.87
C PRO A 398 23.41 -0.86 9.52
N ILE A 399 23.27 0.00 8.51
CA ILE A 399 24.31 0.96 8.12
C ILE A 399 24.56 1.97 9.26
N GLY A 400 23.51 2.45 9.90
CA GLY A 400 23.58 3.35 11.05
C GLY A 400 24.33 2.71 12.23
N LEU A 401 23.98 1.47 12.60
CA LEU A 401 24.65 0.71 13.62
C LEU A 401 26.15 0.53 13.31
N TRP A 402 26.48 0.10 12.10
CA TRP A 402 27.87 -0.04 11.65
C TRP A 402 28.63 1.29 11.73
N LEU A 403 28.02 2.38 11.24
CA LEU A 403 28.64 3.71 11.28
C LEU A 403 28.90 4.17 12.73
N MET A 404 27.91 4.01 13.62
CA MET A 404 28.03 4.39 15.04
C MET A 404 29.09 3.55 15.74
N ASP A 405 29.17 2.25 15.45
CA ASP A 405 30.20 1.37 16.00
C ASP A 405 31.62 1.77 15.54
N VAL A 406 31.80 2.05 14.24
CA VAL A 406 33.07 2.52 13.68
C VAL A 406 33.50 3.86 14.31
N VAL A 407 32.59 4.84 14.41
CA VAL A 407 32.89 6.17 14.98
C VAL A 407 33.24 6.07 16.46
N THR A 408 32.63 5.13 17.19
CA THR A 408 32.85 4.94 18.63
C THR A 408 33.82 3.81 18.96
N SER A 409 34.50 3.21 17.97
CA SER A 409 35.42 2.08 18.15
C SER A 409 36.57 2.37 19.12
N GLY A 410 37.00 3.63 19.24
CA GLY A 410 38.03 4.08 20.18
C GLY A 410 37.54 4.27 21.63
N LEU A 411 36.24 4.09 21.90
CA LEU A 411 35.66 4.27 23.24
C LEU A 411 35.42 2.91 23.91
N PRO A 412 35.55 2.82 25.27
CA PRO A 412 35.18 1.61 26.00
C PRO A 412 33.72 1.20 25.71
N PRO A 413 33.42 -0.11 25.71
CA PRO A 413 32.05 -0.61 25.45
C PRO A 413 30.98 -0.04 26.42
N THR A 414 31.37 0.32 27.63
CA THR A 414 30.50 0.87 28.68
C THR A 414 30.40 2.40 28.64
N HIS A 415 31.09 3.06 27.69
CA HIS A 415 31.07 4.52 27.62
C HIS A 415 29.67 5.02 27.22
N TRP A 416 29.13 6.01 27.97
CA TRP A 416 27.77 6.50 27.80
C TRP A 416 27.46 6.97 26.37
N LEU A 417 28.43 7.61 25.70
CA LEU A 417 28.26 8.12 24.33
C LEU A 417 28.10 6.96 23.32
N ARG A 418 28.88 5.89 23.50
CA ARG A 418 28.79 4.70 22.63
C ARG A 418 27.44 4.03 22.78
N LEU A 419 26.98 3.80 24.01
CA LEU A 419 25.67 3.21 24.30
C LEU A 419 24.55 4.07 23.72
N HIS A 420 24.57 5.38 23.97
CA HIS A 420 23.54 6.31 23.46
C HIS A 420 23.48 6.35 21.93
N LEU A 421 24.61 6.37 21.23
CA LEU A 421 24.66 6.38 19.78
C LEU A 421 24.17 5.06 19.17
N LEU A 422 24.55 3.93 19.73
CA LEU A 422 24.08 2.61 19.28
C LEU A 422 22.58 2.41 19.52
N GLU A 423 22.04 2.84 20.67
CA GLU A 423 20.61 2.82 20.94
C GLU A 423 19.83 3.75 19.98
N SER A 424 20.43 4.87 19.59
CA SER A 424 19.82 5.84 18.67
C SER A 424 19.85 5.41 17.21
N ALA A 425 20.54 4.32 16.85
CA ALA A 425 20.69 3.88 15.47
C ALA A 425 19.36 3.56 14.78
N ALA A 426 18.32 3.14 15.52
CA ALA A 426 16.97 2.94 14.97
C ALA A 426 16.37 4.23 14.37
N HIS A 427 16.76 5.41 14.87
CA HIS A 427 16.30 6.70 14.36
C HIS A 427 16.95 7.09 13.03
N THR A 428 18.05 6.43 12.63
CA THR A 428 18.73 6.67 11.34
C THR A 428 17.82 6.41 10.15
N ARG A 429 16.82 5.54 10.26
CA ARG A 429 15.81 5.30 9.21
C ARG A 429 15.09 6.59 8.81
N LEU A 430 14.53 7.32 9.77
CA LEU A 430 13.80 8.56 9.50
C LEU A 430 14.73 9.68 9.00
N MET A 431 15.93 9.78 9.57
CA MET A 431 16.94 10.74 9.14
C MET A 431 17.36 10.48 7.70
N THR A 432 17.63 9.22 7.34
CA THR A 432 17.99 8.83 5.98
C THR A 432 16.89 9.15 4.98
N MET A 433 15.61 8.92 5.32
CA MET A 433 14.49 9.29 4.46
C MET A 433 14.43 10.80 4.23
N GLY A 434 14.63 11.60 5.28
CA GLY A 434 14.68 13.06 5.16
C GLY A 434 15.84 13.52 4.26
N VAL A 435 17.03 12.93 4.45
CA VAL A 435 18.22 13.24 3.63
C VAL A 435 17.98 12.85 2.16
N ILE A 436 17.47 11.66 1.88
CA ILE A 436 17.16 11.23 0.51
C ILE A 436 16.18 12.19 -0.15
N LEU A 437 15.11 12.57 0.56
CA LEU A 437 14.13 13.52 0.02
C LEU A 437 14.78 14.87 -0.29
N LEU A 438 15.59 15.41 0.62
CA LEU A 438 16.31 16.67 0.40
C LEU A 438 17.26 16.59 -0.79
N LEU A 439 18.03 15.50 -0.90
CA LEU A 439 18.97 15.30 -2.02
C LEU A 439 18.22 15.19 -3.35
N VAL A 440 17.13 14.43 -3.40
CA VAL A 440 16.31 14.31 -4.61
C VAL A 440 15.71 15.65 -5.00
N LEU A 441 15.09 16.38 -4.07
CA LEU A 441 14.50 17.70 -4.36
C LEU A 441 15.56 18.73 -4.78
N ARG A 442 16.79 18.64 -4.24
CA ARG A 442 17.88 19.56 -4.59
C ARG A 442 18.50 19.26 -5.95
N PHE A 443 18.76 17.99 -6.26
CA PHE A 443 19.53 17.59 -7.46
C PHE A 443 18.65 17.07 -8.59
N SER A 444 17.47 16.52 -8.28
CA SER A 444 16.53 15.97 -9.25
C SER A 444 15.09 16.35 -8.90
N PRO A 445 14.71 17.63 -8.96
CA PRO A 445 13.39 18.11 -8.47
C PRO A 445 12.21 17.52 -9.22
N ARG A 446 12.43 16.88 -10.38
CA ARG A 446 11.42 16.13 -11.15
C ARG A 446 11.46 14.62 -10.89
N GLY A 447 12.20 14.19 -9.87
CA GLY A 447 12.46 12.79 -9.58
C GLY A 447 13.60 12.18 -10.41
N LEU A 448 13.99 10.95 -10.04
CA LEU A 448 15.09 10.23 -10.71
C LEU A 448 14.75 9.87 -12.16
N ILE A 449 13.50 9.51 -12.45
CA ILE A 449 12.97 9.23 -13.79
C ILE A 449 11.79 10.17 -14.06
N PRO A 450 12.03 11.38 -14.58
CA PRO A 450 10.96 12.36 -14.80
C PRO A 450 9.98 11.93 -15.88
N GLU A 451 8.78 12.50 -15.86
CA GLU A 451 7.77 12.32 -16.90
C GLU A 451 8.33 12.75 -18.26
N SER A 452 8.19 11.88 -19.26
CA SER A 452 8.54 12.21 -20.63
C SER A 452 7.48 13.16 -21.20
N ARG A 453 7.84 14.43 -21.42
CA ARG A 453 7.02 15.36 -22.19
C ARG A 453 7.01 14.89 -23.65
N ARG A 454 5.90 14.31 -24.07
CA ARG A 454 5.60 14.04 -25.48
C ARG A 454 4.49 14.98 -25.94
#